data_8675155834e06cbd8aa692859bfaa4bb
#
_entry.id   8675155834e06cbd8aa692859bfaa4bb
#
_cell.length_a   1.000
_cell.length_b   1.000
_cell.length_c   1.000
_cell.angle_alpha   90.00
_cell.angle_beta   90.00
_cell.angle_gamma   90.00
#
_symmetry.space_group_name_H-M   'P 1'
#
loop_
_entity.id
_entity.type
_entity.pdbx_description
1 polymer ?
#
loop_
_entity_poly.entity_id
_entity_poly.type
_entity_poly.pdbx_seq_one_letter_code
_entity_poly.pdbx_strand_id
1 'polypeptide(L)'
;MKVHGMMILAGAALVAGCSGERPELEKPVAAGDTIRFSAGPCFGVCPSYSLRVTPDGSGLLEPERFTSVPGATRFTVTPAQYRRFRSALAQFRPVAGTVKRISSGENCTRFATDMPGYTIEWTRDERPATRLEFQSGCMDASYGKLRATIAAIPRMLDIDAMVKPSAVR
;
A
#
# COMPACT_ATOMS: atom_id res chain seq x y z
N MET A 1 79.78 -45.96 -15.36
CA MET A 1 78.83 -44.85 -15.68
C MET A 1 77.59 -45.08 -14.87
N LYS A 2 77.31 -44.17 -13.90
CA LYS A 2 76.19 -44.23 -12.96
C LYS A 2 75.07 -43.38 -13.51
N VAL A 3 73.88 -43.92 -13.71
CA VAL A 3 72.69 -43.21 -14.07
C VAL A 3 71.78 -43.18 -12.84
N HIS A 4 71.53 -42.00 -12.30
CA HIS A 4 70.68 -41.77 -11.16
C HIS A 4 69.23 -41.58 -11.65
N GLY A 5 68.33 -42.42 -11.21
CA GLY A 5 66.89 -42.30 -11.39
C GLY A 5 66.32 -41.26 -10.42
N MET A 6 65.63 -40.25 -10.96
CA MET A 6 64.92 -39.21 -10.21
C MET A 6 63.46 -39.61 -10.06
N MET A 7 63.05 -39.83 -8.82
CA MET A 7 61.69 -40.23 -8.45
C MET A 7 60.85 -38.95 -8.27
N ILE A 8 59.82 -38.72 -9.12
CA ILE A 8 58.91 -37.59 -9.03
C ILE A 8 57.72 -37.99 -8.17
N LEU A 9 57.58 -37.38 -6.99
CA LEU A 9 56.41 -37.49 -6.16
C LEU A 9 55.32 -36.51 -6.68
N ALA A 10 54.22 -37.05 -7.16
CA ALA A 10 53.02 -36.27 -7.51
C ALA A 10 52.21 -35.98 -6.24
N GLY A 11 52.21 -34.73 -5.78
CA GLY A 11 51.37 -34.26 -4.70
C GLY A 11 49.96 -33.95 -5.22
N ALA A 12 48.96 -34.67 -4.74
CA ALA A 12 47.54 -34.35 -4.99
C ALA A 12 47.09 -33.22 -4.09
N ALA A 13 46.81 -32.04 -4.65
CA ALA A 13 46.22 -30.94 -3.95
C ALA A 13 44.70 -31.11 -3.88
N LEU A 14 44.18 -31.36 -2.66
CA LEU A 14 42.75 -31.33 -2.34
C LEU A 14 42.28 -29.89 -2.29
N VAL A 15 41.52 -29.43 -3.31
CA VAL A 15 40.86 -28.15 -3.32
C VAL A 15 39.54 -28.31 -2.53
N ALA A 16 39.54 -27.89 -1.26
CA ALA A 16 38.33 -27.76 -0.46
C ALA A 16 37.52 -26.57 -1.01
N GLY A 17 36.46 -26.85 -1.77
CA GLY A 17 35.50 -25.86 -2.24
C GLY A 17 34.67 -25.34 -1.05
N CYS A 18 34.96 -24.14 -0.57
CA CYS A 18 34.06 -23.39 0.28
C CYS A 18 32.87 -22.93 -0.55
N SER A 19 31.74 -23.65 -0.45
CA SER A 19 30.45 -23.16 -0.90
C SER A 19 30.04 -22.01 0.03
N GLY A 20 30.54 -20.80 -0.26
CA GLY A 20 30.06 -19.59 0.39
C GLY A 20 28.62 -19.34 -0.05
N GLU A 21 27.67 -19.63 0.82
CA GLU A 21 26.32 -19.10 0.71
C GLU A 21 26.45 -17.60 0.57
N ARG A 22 26.13 -17.06 -0.62
CA ARG A 22 26.01 -15.62 -0.81
C ARG A 22 24.87 -15.17 0.09
N PRO A 23 25.09 -14.23 1.02
CA PRO A 23 23.95 -13.61 1.72
C PRO A 23 23.04 -13.03 0.64
N GLU A 24 21.79 -13.49 0.63
CA GLU A 24 20.72 -12.92 -0.18
C GLU A 24 20.70 -11.42 0.16
N LEU A 25 21.10 -10.59 -0.79
CA LEU A 25 21.09 -9.14 -0.65
C LEU A 25 19.63 -8.76 -0.35
N GLU A 26 19.36 -8.47 0.90
CA GLU A 26 18.08 -7.95 1.37
C GLU A 26 17.70 -6.78 0.46
N LYS A 27 16.62 -6.97 -0.31
CA LYS A 27 16.20 -6.02 -1.33
C LYS A 27 15.96 -4.68 -0.64
N PRO A 28 16.60 -3.57 -1.05
CA PRO A 28 16.45 -2.29 -0.36
C PRO A 28 14.97 -1.96 -0.22
N VAL A 29 14.48 -1.78 0.99
CA VAL A 29 13.11 -1.35 1.23
C VAL A 29 12.92 -0.03 0.49
N ALA A 30 12.03 0.00 -0.48
CA ALA A 30 11.81 1.17 -1.31
C ALA A 30 11.40 2.35 -0.41
N ALA A 31 12.14 3.45 -0.47
CA ALA A 31 11.84 4.63 0.33
C ALA A 31 10.47 5.20 0.00
N GLY A 32 9.58 5.28 0.99
CA GLY A 32 8.23 5.77 0.79
C GLY A 32 7.37 5.67 2.04
N ASP A 33 6.13 6.12 1.94
CA ASP A 33 5.16 5.95 3.02
C ASP A 33 4.40 4.64 2.83
N THR A 34 4.11 3.92 3.91
CA THR A 34 2.99 3.00 3.91
C THR A 34 1.72 3.83 3.90
N ILE A 35 0.82 3.57 2.95
CA ILE A 35 -0.45 4.28 2.83
C ILE A 35 -1.57 3.31 3.16
N ARG A 36 -2.35 3.64 4.21
CA ARG A 36 -3.61 2.98 4.52
C ARG A 36 -4.76 3.85 4.02
N PHE A 37 -5.73 3.23 3.37
CA PHE A 37 -6.99 3.84 2.97
C PHE A 37 -8.13 3.03 3.54
N SER A 38 -9.15 3.70 4.08
CA SER A 38 -10.37 3.04 4.56
C SER A 38 -11.59 3.72 3.96
N ALA A 39 -12.52 2.92 3.49
CA ALA A 39 -13.85 3.33 3.07
C ALA A 39 -14.86 2.79 4.09
N GLY A 40 -15.53 3.71 4.79
CA GLY A 40 -16.56 3.38 5.75
C GLY A 40 -17.92 3.09 5.11
N PRO A 41 -18.90 2.68 5.91
CA PRO A 41 -20.26 2.41 5.43
C PRO A 41 -21.00 3.68 5.01
N CYS A 42 -22.06 3.49 4.24
CA CYS A 42 -23.08 4.49 3.94
C CYS A 42 -24.48 3.94 4.30
N PHE A 43 -25.51 4.76 4.14
CA PHE A 43 -26.87 4.26 4.15
C PHE A 43 -27.20 3.57 2.82
N GLY A 44 -26.97 2.26 2.76
CA GLY A 44 -27.17 1.42 1.56
C GLY A 44 -26.07 0.39 1.34
N VAL A 45 -25.91 -0.03 0.09
CA VAL A 45 -24.96 -1.09 -0.31
C VAL A 45 -23.66 -0.45 -0.79
N CYS A 46 -22.95 0.24 0.10
CA CYS A 46 -21.60 0.75 -0.19
C CYS A 46 -20.55 -0.25 0.30
N PRO A 47 -19.56 -0.58 -0.52
CA PRO A 47 -18.43 -1.37 -0.07
C PRO A 47 -17.69 -0.67 1.08
N SER A 48 -17.54 -1.37 2.20
CA SER A 48 -16.75 -0.92 3.35
C SER A 48 -15.53 -1.83 3.49
N TYR A 49 -14.35 -1.25 3.52
CA TYR A 49 -13.09 -1.98 3.56
C TYR A 49 -11.93 -1.08 3.98
N SER A 50 -10.84 -1.69 4.41
CA SER A 50 -9.55 -1.02 4.47
C SER A 50 -8.55 -1.67 3.53
N LEU A 51 -7.58 -0.89 3.08
CA LEU A 51 -6.44 -1.39 2.34
C LEU A 51 -5.15 -0.73 2.85
N ARG A 52 -4.06 -1.46 2.71
CA ARG A 52 -2.71 -0.97 3.01
C ARG A 52 -1.81 -1.27 1.82
N VAL A 53 -1.04 -0.27 1.39
CA VAL A 53 -0.04 -0.43 0.33
C VAL A 53 1.30 0.07 0.86
N THR A 54 2.33 -0.76 0.74
CA THR A 54 3.70 -0.47 1.16
C THR A 54 4.57 -0.06 -0.03
N PRO A 55 5.69 0.65 0.19
CA PRO A 55 6.56 1.12 -0.89
C PRO A 55 7.18 0.01 -1.75
N ASP A 56 7.31 -1.20 -1.23
CA ASP A 56 7.78 -2.39 -1.96
C ASP A 56 6.73 -2.98 -2.92
N GLY A 57 5.51 -2.41 -2.92
CA GLY A 57 4.42 -2.86 -3.77
C GLY A 57 3.52 -3.93 -3.14
N SER A 58 3.74 -4.29 -1.88
CA SER A 58 2.84 -5.20 -1.16
C SER A 58 1.53 -4.49 -0.82
N GLY A 59 0.40 -5.14 -1.10
CA GLY A 59 -0.94 -4.68 -0.78
C GLY A 59 -1.71 -5.69 0.06
N LEU A 60 -2.53 -5.20 0.98
CA LEU A 60 -3.50 -6.00 1.75
C LEU A 60 -4.83 -5.27 1.76
N LEU A 61 -5.89 -5.95 1.34
CA LEU A 61 -7.28 -5.50 1.44
C LEU A 61 -7.97 -6.30 2.53
N GLU A 62 -8.62 -5.61 3.46
CA GLU A 62 -9.39 -6.17 4.57
C GLU A 62 -10.86 -5.74 4.36
N PRO A 63 -11.73 -6.64 3.89
CA PRO A 63 -13.13 -6.35 3.66
C PRO A 63 -13.89 -6.26 4.98
N GLU A 64 -14.89 -5.38 5.03
CA GLU A 64 -15.84 -5.30 6.13
C GLU A 64 -17.26 -5.68 5.67
N ARG A 65 -17.77 -4.98 4.64
CA ARG A 65 -19.14 -5.19 4.12
C ARG A 65 -19.21 -4.93 2.61
N PHE A 66 -20.05 -5.66 1.94
CA PHE A 66 -20.44 -5.46 0.53
C PHE A 66 -19.28 -5.43 -0.46
N THR A 67 -18.23 -6.20 -0.21
CA THR A 67 -17.12 -6.43 -1.14
C THR A 67 -17.28 -7.79 -1.82
N SER A 68 -16.59 -8.02 -2.93
CA SER A 68 -16.61 -9.31 -3.64
C SER A 68 -15.68 -10.35 -3.01
N VAL A 69 -14.75 -9.94 -2.15
CA VAL A 69 -13.82 -10.85 -1.47
C VAL A 69 -14.33 -11.16 -0.05
N PRO A 70 -14.26 -12.44 0.39
CA PRO A 70 -14.84 -12.86 1.66
C PRO A 70 -13.94 -12.58 2.87
N GLY A 71 -12.69 -12.21 2.66
CA GLY A 71 -11.71 -12.02 3.74
C GLY A 71 -10.46 -11.28 3.28
N ALA A 72 -9.54 -11.10 4.20
CA ALA A 72 -8.28 -10.40 3.94
C ALA A 72 -7.57 -10.97 2.72
N THR A 73 -7.36 -10.14 1.71
CA THR A 73 -6.80 -10.53 0.40
C THR A 73 -5.55 -9.74 0.10
N ARG A 74 -4.46 -10.45 -0.20
CA ARG A 74 -3.21 -9.83 -0.64
C ARG A 74 -3.29 -9.49 -2.13
N PHE A 75 -2.68 -8.37 -2.49
CA PHE A 75 -2.48 -7.95 -3.88
C PHE A 75 -1.11 -7.31 -4.03
N THR A 76 -0.68 -7.12 -5.25
CA THR A 76 0.60 -6.45 -5.55
C THR A 76 0.36 -5.27 -6.46
N VAL A 77 1.13 -4.21 -6.27
CA VAL A 77 1.16 -3.05 -7.15
C VAL A 77 2.56 -2.87 -7.73
N THR A 78 2.63 -2.50 -8.98
CA THR A 78 3.90 -2.15 -9.61
C THR A 78 4.47 -0.86 -9.00
N PRO A 79 5.80 -0.62 -9.11
CA PRO A 79 6.38 0.65 -8.69
C PRO A 79 5.72 1.87 -9.35
N ALA A 80 5.24 1.74 -10.58
CA ALA A 80 4.51 2.81 -11.30
C ALA A 80 3.14 3.07 -10.68
N GLN A 81 2.39 2.02 -10.33
CA GLN A 81 1.09 2.12 -9.65
C GLN A 81 1.24 2.75 -8.27
N TYR A 82 2.22 2.29 -7.47
CA TYR A 82 2.48 2.89 -6.15
C TYR A 82 2.82 4.39 -6.27
N ARG A 83 3.71 4.78 -7.21
CA ARG A 83 4.03 6.20 -7.42
C ARG A 83 2.82 7.01 -7.83
N ARG A 84 1.97 6.51 -8.73
CA ARG A 84 0.72 7.16 -9.15
C ARG A 84 -0.24 7.34 -7.98
N PHE A 85 -0.48 6.30 -7.21
CA PHE A 85 -1.33 6.33 -6.01
C PHE A 85 -0.84 7.34 -4.98
N ARG A 86 0.44 7.27 -4.62
CA ARG A 86 1.08 8.21 -3.69
C ARG A 86 0.98 9.66 -4.18
N SER A 87 1.27 9.91 -5.47
CA SER A 87 1.25 11.27 -6.05
C SER A 87 -0.17 11.84 -6.12
N ALA A 88 -1.16 11.01 -6.45
CA ALA A 88 -2.56 11.43 -6.47
C ALA A 88 -3.04 11.92 -5.09
N LEU A 89 -2.57 11.29 -4.01
CA LEU A 89 -2.94 11.62 -2.65
C LEU A 89 -2.09 12.74 -2.03
N ALA A 90 -0.89 13.00 -2.54
CA ALA A 90 0.07 13.94 -1.95
C ALA A 90 -0.49 15.35 -1.75
N GLN A 91 -1.31 15.84 -2.69
CA GLN A 91 -1.90 17.19 -2.64
C GLN A 91 -2.93 17.37 -1.51
N PHE A 92 -3.44 16.28 -0.94
CA PHE A 92 -4.43 16.29 0.14
C PHE A 92 -3.82 15.97 1.50
N ARG A 93 -2.53 15.62 1.52
CA ARG A 93 -1.82 15.25 2.74
C ARG A 93 -1.71 16.44 3.68
N PRO A 94 -2.17 16.32 4.93
CA PRO A 94 -1.96 17.35 5.95
C PRO A 94 -0.47 17.52 6.31
N VAL A 95 -0.19 18.49 7.16
CA VAL A 95 1.15 18.63 7.77
C VAL A 95 1.55 17.32 8.44
N ALA A 96 2.81 16.94 8.28
CA ALA A 96 3.31 15.68 8.81
C ALA A 96 3.02 15.52 10.30
N GLY A 97 2.54 14.35 10.71
CA GLY A 97 2.19 14.02 12.10
C GLY A 97 0.88 14.66 12.59
N THR A 98 0.09 15.28 11.72
CA THR A 98 -1.20 15.87 12.11
C THR A 98 -2.41 15.12 11.52
N VAL A 99 -3.58 15.39 12.09
CA VAL A 99 -4.89 14.92 11.59
C VAL A 99 -5.68 16.10 11.06
N LYS A 100 -6.16 16.00 9.81
CA LYS A 100 -7.14 16.94 9.24
C LYS A 100 -8.48 16.23 9.10
N ARG A 101 -9.54 16.82 9.68
CA ARG A 101 -10.92 16.34 9.53
C ARG A 101 -11.70 17.26 8.62
N ILE A 102 -12.53 16.65 7.77
CA ILE A 102 -13.48 17.33 6.90
C ILE A 102 -14.82 16.64 7.14
N SER A 103 -15.65 17.25 7.98
CA SER A 103 -16.95 16.74 8.40
C SER A 103 -17.93 17.88 8.63
N SER A 104 -19.18 17.57 8.94
CA SER A 104 -20.19 18.60 9.25
C SER A 104 -19.71 19.50 10.38
N GLY A 105 -19.68 20.81 10.14
CA GLY A 105 -19.22 21.82 11.11
C GLY A 105 -17.70 21.90 11.29
N GLU A 106 -16.93 21.00 10.69
CA GLU A 106 -15.45 21.03 10.72
C GLU A 106 -14.89 20.98 9.30
N ASN A 107 -14.40 22.13 8.80
CA ASN A 107 -13.86 22.31 7.46
C ASN A 107 -14.87 21.98 6.32
N CYS A 108 -16.19 22.04 6.60
CA CYS A 108 -17.24 21.77 5.64
C CYS A 108 -18.46 22.65 5.93
N THR A 109 -18.96 23.35 4.92
CA THR A 109 -20.11 24.28 5.06
C THR A 109 -21.43 23.67 4.55
N ARG A 110 -21.38 22.83 3.51
CA ARG A 110 -22.55 22.16 2.94
C ARG A 110 -22.41 20.66 3.10
N PHE A 111 -23.28 20.05 3.89
CA PHE A 111 -23.16 18.63 4.25
C PHE A 111 -24.45 17.87 3.95
N ALA A 112 -24.30 16.71 3.29
CA ALA A 112 -25.33 15.70 3.12
C ALA A 112 -25.05 14.52 4.06
N THR A 113 -26.08 13.98 4.71
CA THR A 113 -25.98 12.79 5.57
C THR A 113 -25.85 11.50 4.75
N ASP A 114 -25.66 10.38 5.42
CA ASP A 114 -25.76 9.02 4.87
C ASP A 114 -24.71 8.63 3.82
N MET A 115 -23.72 9.47 3.61
CA MET A 115 -22.60 9.25 2.70
C MET A 115 -21.40 8.57 3.42
N PRO A 116 -20.60 7.77 2.72
CA PRO A 116 -19.46 7.09 3.35
C PRO A 116 -18.40 8.07 3.83
N GLY A 117 -17.77 7.73 4.94
CA GLY A 117 -16.54 8.37 5.41
C GLY A 117 -15.31 7.66 4.85
N TYR A 118 -14.24 8.41 4.66
CA TYR A 118 -12.95 7.90 4.21
C TYR A 118 -11.83 8.35 5.12
N THR A 119 -10.86 7.46 5.33
CA THR A 119 -9.63 7.79 6.06
C THR A 119 -8.44 7.46 5.17
N ILE A 120 -7.49 8.40 5.08
CA ILE A 120 -6.21 8.17 4.44
C ILE A 120 -5.14 8.42 5.49
N GLU A 121 -4.26 7.44 5.70
CA GLU A 121 -3.19 7.52 6.66
C GLU A 121 -1.85 7.24 5.98
N TRP A 122 -0.88 8.09 6.24
CA TRP A 122 0.50 7.93 5.80
C TRP A 122 1.38 7.67 7.00
N THR A 123 2.09 6.55 6.97
CA THR A 123 3.09 6.19 7.98
C THR A 123 4.45 6.02 7.34
N ARG A 124 5.49 6.47 8.01
CA ARG A 124 6.87 6.29 7.59
C ARG A 124 7.75 6.09 8.81
N ASP A 125 8.39 4.92 8.89
CA ASP A 125 9.24 4.53 9.99
C ASP A 125 8.50 4.75 11.35
N GLU A 126 9.21 5.19 12.37
CA GLU A 126 8.67 5.46 13.70
C GLU A 126 8.03 6.87 13.85
N ARG A 127 7.87 7.60 12.74
CA ARG A 127 7.28 8.95 12.79
C ARG A 127 5.79 8.89 13.08
N PRO A 128 5.22 9.91 13.75
CA PRO A 128 3.79 10.01 13.95
C PRO A 128 3.04 9.94 12.61
N ALA A 129 1.96 9.18 12.59
CA ALA A 129 1.11 9.04 11.41
C ALA A 129 0.50 10.39 11.01
N THR A 130 0.40 10.62 9.71
CA THR A 130 -0.34 11.77 9.15
C THR A 130 -1.67 11.25 8.65
N ARG A 131 -2.79 11.90 8.99
CA ARG A 131 -4.13 11.39 8.67
C ARG A 131 -5.04 12.46 8.10
N LEU A 132 -5.79 12.08 7.07
CA LEU A 132 -6.92 12.82 6.52
C LEU A 132 -8.19 12.00 6.75
N GLU A 133 -9.17 12.57 7.45
CA GLU A 133 -10.50 12.02 7.63
C GLU A 133 -11.49 12.85 6.81
N PHE A 134 -12.19 12.24 5.89
CA PHE A 134 -13.08 12.91 4.95
C PHE A 134 -14.45 12.25 4.92
N GLN A 135 -15.47 12.99 5.36
CA GLN A 135 -16.86 12.61 5.15
C GLN A 135 -17.31 13.06 3.77
N SER A 136 -17.59 12.12 2.86
CA SER A 136 -17.89 12.46 1.47
C SER A 136 -19.22 13.22 1.28
N GLY A 137 -20.03 13.26 2.33
CA GLY A 137 -21.20 14.14 2.42
C GLY A 137 -20.86 15.64 2.39
N CYS A 138 -19.59 16.01 2.54
CA CYS A 138 -19.18 17.38 2.35
C CYS A 138 -19.28 17.77 0.86
N MET A 139 -20.23 18.64 0.54
CA MET A 139 -20.58 19.05 -0.83
C MET A 139 -19.86 20.31 -1.28
N ASP A 140 -18.95 20.86 -0.48
CA ASP A 140 -18.18 22.03 -0.87
C ASP A 140 -17.35 21.76 -2.13
N ALA A 141 -17.36 22.70 -3.06
CA ALA A 141 -16.69 22.57 -4.36
C ALA A 141 -15.18 22.34 -4.24
N SER A 142 -14.55 22.91 -3.21
CA SER A 142 -13.13 22.74 -2.90
C SER A 142 -12.70 21.29 -2.72
N TYR A 143 -13.62 20.39 -2.33
CA TYR A 143 -13.35 18.96 -2.16
C TYR A 143 -13.73 18.08 -3.36
N GLY A 144 -14.17 18.68 -4.47
CA GLY A 144 -14.51 17.94 -5.70
C GLY A 144 -13.37 17.05 -6.20
N LYS A 145 -12.15 17.59 -6.22
CA LYS A 145 -10.97 16.83 -6.65
C LYS A 145 -10.60 15.70 -5.68
N LEU A 146 -10.78 15.91 -4.36
CA LEU A 146 -10.56 14.87 -3.36
C LEU A 146 -11.55 13.71 -3.56
N ARG A 147 -12.85 14.00 -3.72
CA ARG A 147 -13.87 12.98 -4.01
C ARG A 147 -13.53 12.17 -5.27
N ALA A 148 -13.18 12.85 -6.36
CA ALA A 148 -12.80 12.19 -7.61
C ALA A 148 -11.55 11.30 -7.45
N THR A 149 -10.56 11.77 -6.71
CA THR A 149 -9.33 10.99 -6.44
C THR A 149 -9.65 9.74 -5.60
N ILE A 150 -10.44 9.87 -4.54
CA ILE A 150 -10.86 8.74 -3.71
C ILE A 150 -11.63 7.70 -4.53
N ALA A 151 -12.58 8.11 -5.35
CA ALA A 151 -13.34 7.22 -6.23
C ALA A 151 -12.46 6.49 -7.26
N ALA A 152 -11.29 7.02 -7.60
CA ALA A 152 -10.37 6.42 -8.55
C ALA A 152 -9.37 5.44 -7.89
N ILE A 153 -9.27 5.39 -6.56
CA ILE A 153 -8.30 4.54 -5.84
C ILE A 153 -8.37 3.07 -6.28
N PRO A 154 -9.55 2.41 -6.32
CA PRO A 154 -9.61 1.00 -6.74
C PRO A 154 -9.00 0.75 -8.11
N ARG A 155 -9.28 1.61 -9.09
CA ARG A 155 -8.71 1.51 -10.44
C ARG A 155 -7.20 1.79 -10.48
N MET A 156 -6.72 2.74 -9.67
CA MET A 156 -5.29 3.02 -9.59
C MET A 156 -4.48 1.82 -9.09
N LEU A 157 -5.09 0.99 -8.25
CA LEU A 157 -4.47 -0.17 -7.61
C LEU A 157 -4.87 -1.51 -8.26
N ASP A 158 -5.73 -1.48 -9.28
CA ASP A 158 -6.22 -2.67 -10.00
C ASP A 158 -7.03 -3.64 -9.12
N ILE A 159 -7.78 -3.09 -8.17
CA ILE A 159 -8.60 -3.85 -7.20
C ILE A 159 -10.10 -3.64 -7.36
N ASP A 160 -10.57 -3.03 -8.46
CA ASP A 160 -12.01 -2.78 -8.70
C ASP A 160 -12.86 -4.04 -8.53
N ALA A 161 -12.37 -5.18 -9.02
CA ALA A 161 -13.10 -6.44 -8.92
C ALA A 161 -13.27 -6.91 -7.47
N MET A 162 -12.33 -6.57 -6.57
CA MET A 162 -12.35 -6.97 -5.17
C MET A 162 -13.33 -6.14 -4.34
N VAL A 163 -13.47 -4.84 -4.69
CA VAL A 163 -14.27 -3.87 -3.92
C VAL A 163 -15.65 -3.60 -4.52
N LYS A 164 -16.00 -4.23 -5.64
CA LYS A 164 -17.38 -4.16 -6.15
C LYS A 164 -18.34 -4.76 -5.14
N PRO A 165 -19.56 -4.20 -4.97
CA PRO A 165 -20.57 -4.85 -4.17
C PRO A 165 -20.83 -6.27 -4.68
N SER A 166 -20.78 -7.25 -3.80
CA SER A 166 -21.33 -8.58 -4.12
C SER A 166 -22.79 -8.40 -4.48
N ALA A 167 -23.24 -9.00 -5.58
CA ALA A 167 -24.66 -9.10 -5.84
C ALA A 167 -25.32 -9.76 -4.61
N VAL A 168 -26.21 -9.04 -3.94
CA VAL A 168 -27.00 -9.60 -2.84
C VAL A 168 -27.83 -10.73 -3.47
N ARG A 169 -27.51 -11.98 -3.10
CA ARG A 169 -28.30 -13.15 -3.50
C ARG A 169 -29.50 -13.28 -2.57
#